data_c847c53f59e88584ee81a189e624c904
#
_entry.id   c847c53f59e88584ee81a189e624c904
#
_cell.length_a   1.000
_cell.length_b   1.000
_cell.length_c   1.000
_cell.angle_alpha   90.00
_cell.angle_beta   90.00
_cell.angle_gamma   90.00
#
_symmetry.space_group_name_H-M   'P 1'
#
loop_
_entity.id
_entity.type
_entity.pdbx_description
1 polymer ?
#
loop_
_entity_poly.entity_id
_entity_poly.type
_entity_poly.pdbx_seq_one_letter_code
_entity_poly.pdbx_strand_id
1 'polypeptide(L)' 'MELTIEQALQQGIAAHKEGKLEEAERFYRAILQSQPAHPDANHNLGVLAVLVNKADLALPLLKTAVEANPKIEQFWLSYI' A
#
# COMPACT_ATOMS: atom_id res chain seq x y z
N MET A 1 -0.13 18.75 11.36
CA MET A 1 0.88 17.83 11.87
C MET A 1 1.50 17.08 10.70
N GLU A 2 2.81 17.14 10.61
CA GLU A 2 3.50 16.46 9.52
C GLU A 2 4.01 15.13 9.96
N LEU A 3 3.66 14.09 9.25
CA LEU A 3 4.18 12.75 9.46
C LEU A 3 5.29 12.49 8.46
N THR A 4 6.33 11.77 8.92
CA THR A 4 7.29 11.23 7.96
C THR A 4 6.63 10.12 7.16
N ILE A 5 7.24 9.77 6.02
CA ILE A 5 6.74 8.66 5.19
C ILE A 5 6.65 7.38 6.03
N GLU A 6 7.67 7.11 6.85
CA GLU A 6 7.67 5.91 7.67
C GLU A 6 6.59 5.92 8.74
N GLN A 7 6.36 7.07 9.38
CA GLN A 7 5.28 7.20 10.36
C GLN A 7 3.92 6.99 9.71
N ALA A 8 3.70 7.57 8.54
CA ALA A 8 2.45 7.39 7.81
C ALA A 8 2.25 5.93 7.43
N LEU A 9 3.32 5.25 7.00
CA LEU A 9 3.25 3.83 6.67
C LEU A 9 2.86 2.99 7.87
N GLN A 10 3.52 3.24 9.02
CA GLN A 10 3.23 2.49 10.24
C GLN A 10 1.79 2.72 10.71
N GLN A 11 1.30 3.94 10.63
CA GLN A 11 -0.08 4.23 11.02
C GLN A 11 -1.07 3.61 10.06
N GLY A 12 -0.76 3.58 8.76
CA GLY A 12 -1.60 2.90 7.79
C GLY A 12 -1.68 1.41 8.06
N ILE A 13 -0.54 0.78 8.37
CA ILE A 13 -0.50 -0.65 8.69
C ILE A 13 -1.30 -0.93 9.97
N ALA A 14 -1.15 -0.11 10.99
CA ALA A 14 -1.88 -0.28 12.25
C ALA A 14 -3.39 -0.15 12.02
N ALA A 15 -3.82 0.83 11.25
CA ALA A 15 -5.23 1.01 10.92
C ALA A 15 -5.77 -0.19 10.14
N HIS A 16 -4.99 -0.72 9.21
CA HIS A 16 -5.34 -1.89 8.44
C HIS A 16 -5.59 -3.11 9.36
N LYS A 17 -4.68 -3.32 10.31
CA LYS A 17 -4.80 -4.43 11.25
C LYS A 17 -6.01 -4.30 12.15
N GLU A 18 -6.41 -3.07 12.48
CA GLU A 18 -7.58 -2.79 13.30
C GLU A 18 -8.89 -2.82 12.51
N GLY A 19 -8.83 -3.05 11.22
CA GLY A 19 -10.00 -3.04 10.37
C GLY A 19 -10.48 -1.66 9.97
N LYS A 20 -9.71 -0.62 10.26
CA LYS A 20 -10.03 0.77 9.87
C LYS A 20 -9.54 1.02 8.47
N LEU A 21 -10.20 0.40 7.50
CA LEU A 21 -9.70 0.34 6.13
C LEU A 21 -9.67 1.71 5.42
N GLU A 22 -10.63 2.57 5.71
CA GLU A 22 -10.65 3.91 5.11
C GLU A 22 -9.49 4.77 5.63
N GLU A 23 -9.15 4.66 6.92
CA GLU A 23 -7.99 5.36 7.47
C GLU A 23 -6.70 4.83 6.86
N ALA A 24 -6.58 3.49 6.75
CA ALA A 24 -5.40 2.89 6.13
C ALA A 24 -5.23 3.41 4.70
N GLU A 25 -6.30 3.46 3.93
CA GLU A 25 -6.25 3.97 2.57
C GLU A 25 -5.75 5.41 2.52
N ARG A 26 -6.22 6.26 3.42
CA ARG A 26 -5.77 7.66 3.47
C ARG A 26 -4.28 7.77 3.71
N PHE A 27 -3.75 6.98 4.64
CA PHE A 27 -2.31 7.00 4.92
C PHE A 27 -1.51 6.53 3.71
N TYR A 28 -1.91 5.44 3.09
CA TYR A 28 -1.18 4.93 1.92
C TYR A 28 -1.24 5.91 0.74
N ARG A 29 -2.38 6.52 0.50
CA ARG A 29 -2.51 7.49 -0.59
C ARG A 29 -1.69 8.76 -0.32
N ALA A 30 -1.61 9.19 0.94
CA ALA A 30 -0.76 10.33 1.29
C ALA A 30 0.71 10.05 0.98
N ILE A 31 1.17 8.83 1.27
CA ILE A 31 2.54 8.42 0.93
C ILE A 31 2.75 8.47 -0.59
N LEU A 32 1.79 7.97 -1.35
CA LEU A 32 1.90 7.91 -2.81
C LEU A 32 1.84 9.29 -3.47
N GLN A 33 1.28 10.29 -2.80
CA GLN A 33 1.34 11.67 -3.29
C GLN A 33 2.77 12.20 -3.25
N SER A 34 3.53 11.83 -2.23
CA SER A 34 4.94 12.22 -2.10
C SER A 34 5.87 11.33 -2.90
N GLN A 35 5.62 10.02 -2.87
CA GLN A 35 6.48 9.02 -3.49
C GLN A 35 5.62 8.02 -4.26
N PRO A 36 5.24 8.33 -5.50
CA PRO A 36 4.34 7.45 -6.27
C PRO A 36 4.82 6.03 -6.48
N ALA A 37 6.15 5.81 -6.43
CA ALA A 37 6.73 4.48 -6.61
C ALA A 37 7.08 3.80 -5.28
N HIS A 38 6.62 4.32 -4.14
CA HIS A 38 6.94 3.74 -2.83
C HIS A 38 6.47 2.28 -2.78
N PRO A 39 7.40 1.31 -2.60
CA PRO A 39 7.03 -0.11 -2.74
C PRO A 39 6.01 -0.57 -1.71
N ASP A 40 6.23 -0.27 -0.44
CA ASP A 40 5.35 -0.74 0.63
C ASP A 40 3.96 -0.13 0.54
N ALA A 41 3.88 1.16 0.22
CA ALA A 41 2.59 1.83 0.10
C ALA A 41 1.79 1.29 -1.08
N ASN A 42 2.44 1.04 -2.21
CA ASN A 42 1.78 0.43 -3.36
C ASN A 42 1.31 -0.98 -3.05
N HIS A 43 2.16 -1.79 -2.42
CA HIS A 43 1.80 -3.15 -2.07
C HIS A 43 0.63 -3.18 -1.08
N ASN A 44 0.72 -2.39 -0.01
CA ASN A 44 -0.29 -2.40 1.04
C ASN A 44 -1.63 -1.86 0.54
N LEU A 45 -1.59 -0.81 -0.29
CA LEU A 45 -2.83 -0.29 -0.88
C LEU A 45 -3.42 -1.30 -1.87
N GLY A 46 -2.58 -2.01 -2.60
CA GLY A 46 -3.03 -3.07 -3.50
C GLY A 46 -3.73 -4.20 -2.74
N VAL A 47 -3.15 -4.65 -1.64
CA VAL A 47 -3.77 -5.67 -0.79
C VAL A 47 -5.10 -5.16 -0.23
N LEU A 48 -5.14 -3.91 0.20
CA LEU A 48 -6.36 -3.30 0.70
C LEU A 48 -7.45 -3.27 -0.38
N ALA A 49 -7.08 -2.94 -1.61
CA ALA A 49 -8.02 -2.91 -2.73
C ALA A 49 -8.65 -4.28 -2.98
N VAL A 50 -7.86 -5.35 -2.85
CA VAL A 50 -8.40 -6.72 -2.96
C VAL A 50 -9.42 -6.97 -1.84
N LEU A 51 -9.11 -6.57 -0.61
CA LEU A 51 -9.99 -6.78 0.53
C LEU A 51 -11.34 -6.09 0.37
N VAL A 52 -11.34 -4.91 -0.26
CA VAL A 52 -12.58 -4.16 -0.46
C VAL A 52 -13.19 -4.42 -1.83
N ASN A 53 -12.76 -5.50 -2.49
CA ASN A 53 -13.32 -5.98 -3.75
C ASN A 53 -13.13 -5.03 -4.93
N LYS A 54 -11.96 -4.38 -4.98
CA LYS A 54 -11.56 -3.50 -6.08
C LYS A 54 -10.32 -4.04 -6.77
N ALA A 55 -10.40 -5.27 -7.22
CA ALA A 55 -9.25 -5.98 -7.79
C ALA A 55 -8.67 -5.28 -9.02
N ASP A 56 -9.50 -4.60 -9.79
CA ASP A 56 -9.06 -3.83 -10.97
C ASP A 56 -8.11 -2.70 -10.59
N LEU A 57 -8.23 -2.14 -9.38
CA LEU A 57 -7.29 -1.14 -8.87
C LEU A 57 -6.06 -1.79 -8.24
N ALA A 58 -6.20 -3.02 -7.75
CA ALA A 58 -5.11 -3.70 -7.06
C ALA A 58 -3.97 -4.08 -7.99
N LEU A 59 -4.27 -4.54 -9.20
CA LEU A 59 -3.23 -5.02 -10.12
C LEU A 59 -2.17 -3.97 -10.45
N PRO A 60 -2.53 -2.74 -10.85
CA PRO A 60 -1.51 -1.72 -11.11
C PRO A 60 -0.68 -1.38 -9.87
N LEU A 61 -1.30 -1.36 -8.69
CA LEU A 61 -0.59 -1.05 -7.45
C LEU A 61 0.41 -2.15 -7.10
N LEU A 62 0.01 -3.40 -7.19
CA LEU A 62 0.88 -4.53 -6.89
C LEU A 62 2.01 -4.64 -7.92
N LYS A 63 1.71 -4.35 -9.19
CA LYS A 63 2.74 -4.32 -10.23
C LYS A 63 3.78 -3.26 -9.94
N THR A 64 3.35 -2.05 -9.56
CA THR A 64 4.27 -0.96 -9.21
C THR A 64 5.19 -1.38 -8.06
N ALA A 65 4.63 -2.06 -7.05
CA ALA A 65 5.42 -2.52 -5.90
C ALA A 65 6.53 -3.49 -6.31
N VAL A 66 6.21 -4.48 -7.13
CA VAL A 66 7.23 -5.48 -7.55
C VAL A 66 8.26 -4.85 -8.48
N GLU A 67 7.88 -3.88 -9.30
CA GLU A 67 8.82 -3.18 -10.16
C GLU A 67 9.75 -2.28 -9.37
N ALA A 68 9.24 -1.65 -8.31
CA ALA A 68 10.04 -0.77 -7.46
C ALA A 68 11.02 -1.55 -6.58
N ASN A 69 10.63 -2.75 -6.13
CA ASN A 69 11.50 -3.58 -5.30
C ASN A 69 11.26 -5.07 -5.59
N PRO A 70 11.82 -5.59 -6.70
CA PRO A 70 11.56 -6.98 -7.13
C PRO A 70 12.14 -8.04 -6.20
N LYS A 71 12.98 -7.65 -5.24
CA LYS A 71 13.59 -8.61 -4.32
C LYS A 71 12.70 -8.97 -3.13
N ILE A 72 11.58 -8.27 -2.96
CA ILE A 72 10.65 -8.59 -1.88
C ILE A 72 9.68 -9.66 -2.37
N GLU A 73 9.90 -10.89 -1.92
CA GLU A 73 9.11 -12.04 -2.34
C GLU A 73 7.63 -11.86 -2.09
N GLN A 74 7.25 -11.25 -0.98
CA GLN A 74 5.85 -11.01 -0.63
C GLN A 74 5.13 -10.19 -1.70
N PHE A 75 5.82 -9.25 -2.33
CA PHE A 75 5.22 -8.43 -3.39
C PHE A 75 4.86 -9.28 -4.60
N TRP A 76 5.75 -10.20 -4.97
CA TRP A 76 5.49 -11.11 -6.09
C TRP A 76 4.34 -12.06 -5.78
N LEU A 77 4.27 -12.57 -4.55
CA LEU A 77 3.18 -13.46 -4.15
C LEU A 77 1.84 -12.74 -4.20
N SER A 78 1.79 -11.47 -3.82
CA SER A 78 0.58 -10.67 -3.89
C SER A 78 0.18 -10.35 -5.32
N TYR A 79 1.17 -10.14 -6.20
CA TYR A 79 0.92 -9.78 -7.59
C TYR A 79 0.38 -10.96 -8.40
N ILE A 80 0.88 -12.16 -8.13
CA ILE A 80 0.46 -13.37 -8.80
C ILE A 80 -0.95 -13.78 -8.39
#